data_9faa7a93c094f9e2ec11c4b243181f5a
#
_entry.id   9faa7a93c094f9e2ec11c4b243181f5a
#
_cell.length_a   1.000
_cell.length_b   1.000
_cell.length_c   1.000
_cell.angle_alpha   90.00
_cell.angle_beta   90.00
_cell.angle_gamma   90.00
#
_symmetry.space_group_name_H-M   'P 1'
#
loop_
_entity.id
_entity.type
_entity.pdbx_description
1 polymer ?
#
loop_
_entity_poly.entity_id
_entity_poly.type
_entity_poly.pdbx_seq_one_letter_code
_entity_poly.pdbx_strand_id
1 'polypeptide(L)'
;MTQLILFNKPYGVLTQFTGESFEETLAAFIKMPDVYAAGRLDKNSEGLLLLTNSGSLQHKLTHPKFNKKKHYWVQVEGIPSDIDLEPLRKGLKLKDIEFLPADVHIIDEPVLWPRNPPIRIRQSIPTSWIEIILQEGKNHQVRKMTAAMGYPTLRLVRHKIGDWHIENLQPGEYKIIL
;
A
#
# COMPACT_ATOMS: atom_id res chain seq x y z
N MET A 1 -25.60 -10.96 5.57
CA MET A 1 -24.36 -11.64 6.00
C MET A 1 -23.17 -10.72 5.75
N THR A 2 -22.34 -10.53 6.76
CA THR A 2 -21.12 -9.72 6.63
C THR A 2 -20.10 -10.44 5.78
N GLN A 3 -19.54 -9.74 4.80
CA GLN A 3 -18.47 -10.26 3.95
C GLN A 3 -17.19 -9.44 4.13
N LEU A 4 -16.06 -10.12 4.04
CA LEU A 4 -14.74 -9.50 4.00
C LEU A 4 -13.97 -10.12 2.84
N ILE A 5 -13.43 -9.26 2.00
CA ILE A 5 -12.73 -9.66 0.78
C ILE A 5 -11.31 -9.12 0.84
N LEU A 6 -10.35 -9.99 0.55
CA LEU A 6 -8.97 -9.60 0.30
C LEU A 6 -8.78 -9.50 -1.22
N PHE A 7 -8.32 -8.36 -1.68
CA PHE A 7 -8.07 -8.10 -3.11
C PHE A 7 -6.64 -7.66 -3.33
N ASN A 8 -5.99 -8.22 -4.34
CA ASN A 8 -4.69 -7.71 -4.79
C ASN A 8 -4.92 -6.69 -5.89
N LYS A 9 -4.91 -5.42 -5.51
CA LYS A 9 -5.14 -4.31 -6.44
C LYS A 9 -3.94 -4.13 -7.36
N PRO A 10 -4.12 -4.24 -8.69
CA PRO A 10 -3.04 -3.97 -9.63
C PRO A 10 -2.62 -2.50 -9.64
N TYR A 11 -1.41 -2.25 -10.11
CA TYR A 11 -0.98 -0.89 -10.45
C TYR A 11 -1.92 -0.29 -11.50
N GLY A 12 -2.24 0.98 -11.34
CA GLY A 12 -3.08 1.71 -12.31
C GLY A 12 -4.57 1.60 -12.07
N VAL A 13 -5.00 0.88 -11.02
CA VAL A 13 -6.42 0.71 -10.69
C VAL A 13 -6.82 1.64 -9.55
N LEU A 14 -7.94 2.34 -9.74
CA LEU A 14 -8.54 3.22 -8.74
C LEU A 14 -9.24 2.42 -7.64
N THR A 15 -9.21 2.94 -6.42
CA THR A 15 -9.95 2.34 -5.28
C THR A 15 -11.42 2.79 -5.31
N GLN A 16 -12.10 2.49 -6.42
CA GLN A 16 -13.51 2.82 -6.61
C GLN A 16 -14.10 1.99 -7.76
N PHE A 17 -15.42 1.86 -7.77
CA PHE A 17 -16.15 1.08 -8.77
C PHE A 17 -16.54 1.89 -10.01
N THR A 18 -16.38 3.21 -9.97
CA THR A 18 -16.73 4.10 -11.07
C THR A 18 -15.50 4.89 -11.53
N GLY A 19 -15.49 5.30 -12.79
CA GLY A 19 -14.39 6.08 -13.36
C GLY A 19 -14.55 6.19 -14.87
N GLU A 20 -13.67 6.97 -15.49
CA GLU A 20 -13.70 7.20 -16.94
C GLU A 20 -13.41 5.93 -17.73
N SER A 21 -12.50 5.09 -17.23
CA SER A 21 -12.13 3.83 -17.86
C SER A 21 -12.52 2.68 -16.94
N PHE A 22 -13.40 1.82 -17.41
CA PHE A 22 -13.86 0.65 -16.66
C PHE A 22 -12.69 -0.24 -16.19
N GLU A 23 -11.70 -0.44 -17.06
CA GLU A 23 -10.54 -1.29 -16.78
C GLU A 23 -9.66 -0.76 -15.65
N GLU A 24 -9.76 0.53 -15.36
CA GLU A 24 -9.01 1.18 -14.28
C GLU A 24 -9.82 1.29 -12.98
N THR A 25 -10.94 0.58 -12.88
CA THR A 25 -11.78 0.58 -11.67
C THR A 25 -11.86 -0.79 -11.04
N LEU A 26 -12.34 -0.84 -9.79
CA LEU A 26 -12.58 -2.12 -9.10
C LEU A 26 -13.65 -2.95 -9.79
N ALA A 27 -14.56 -2.34 -10.54
CA ALA A 27 -15.63 -3.04 -11.23
C ALA A 27 -15.12 -4.05 -12.27
N ALA A 28 -13.94 -3.81 -12.83
CA ALA A 28 -13.32 -4.74 -13.78
C ALA A 28 -12.89 -6.07 -13.11
N PHE A 29 -12.69 -6.07 -11.80
CA PHE A 29 -12.11 -7.20 -11.06
C PHE A 29 -13.08 -7.81 -10.06
N ILE A 30 -13.85 -6.99 -9.35
CA ILE A 30 -14.73 -7.41 -8.26
C ILE A 30 -16.15 -7.49 -8.80
N LYS A 31 -16.68 -8.71 -8.90
CA LYS A 31 -18.02 -8.96 -9.47
C LYS A 31 -19.10 -9.15 -8.42
N MET A 32 -18.80 -8.88 -7.17
CA MET A 32 -19.75 -8.99 -6.06
C MET A 32 -20.50 -7.68 -5.88
N PRO A 33 -21.85 -7.75 -5.72
CA PRO A 33 -22.65 -6.55 -5.45
C PRO A 33 -22.46 -6.07 -4.00
N ASP A 34 -22.75 -4.81 -3.78
CA ASP A 34 -22.90 -4.19 -2.45
C ASP A 34 -21.65 -4.22 -1.57
N VAL A 35 -20.48 -4.44 -2.15
CA VAL A 35 -19.21 -4.34 -1.41
C VAL A 35 -18.51 -3.01 -1.77
N TYR A 36 -17.74 -2.50 -0.82
CA TYR A 36 -17.00 -1.28 -0.98
C TYR A 36 -15.66 -1.37 -0.25
N ALA A 37 -14.73 -0.51 -0.64
CA ALA A 37 -13.40 -0.53 -0.07
C ALA A 37 -13.40 -0.07 1.39
N ALA A 38 -12.67 -0.80 2.22
CA ALA A 38 -12.35 -0.41 3.59
C ALA A 38 -10.97 0.24 3.57
N GLY A 39 -10.96 1.56 3.46
CA GLY A 39 -9.74 2.33 3.24
C GLY A 39 -9.45 2.52 1.75
N ARG A 40 -8.31 3.12 1.48
CA ARG A 40 -7.90 3.42 0.12
C ARG A 40 -6.48 2.93 -0.14
N LEU A 41 -6.20 2.68 -1.40
CA LEU A 41 -4.86 2.40 -1.89
C LEU A 41 -4.71 3.16 -3.20
N ASP A 42 -3.70 4.01 -3.29
CA ASP A 42 -3.54 4.91 -4.42
C ASP A 42 -3.47 4.18 -5.76
N LYS A 43 -3.86 4.86 -6.84
CA LYS A 43 -3.82 4.33 -8.19
C LYS A 43 -2.44 3.75 -8.53
N ASN A 44 -1.38 4.45 -8.11
CA ASN A 44 0.00 4.08 -8.41
C ASN A 44 0.61 3.10 -7.38
N SER A 45 -0.19 2.61 -6.45
CA SER A 45 0.22 1.62 -5.47
C SER A 45 -0.44 0.29 -5.78
N GLU A 46 0.20 -0.80 -5.32
CA GLU A 46 -0.25 -2.16 -5.58
C GLU A 46 -0.53 -2.88 -4.27
N GLY A 47 -1.27 -3.96 -4.34
CA GLY A 47 -1.34 -4.91 -3.25
C GLY A 47 -2.67 -4.95 -2.52
N LEU A 48 -2.60 -5.25 -1.23
CA LEU A 48 -3.77 -5.61 -0.44
C LEU A 48 -4.73 -4.44 -0.24
N LEU A 49 -5.96 -4.67 -0.67
CA LEU A 49 -7.12 -3.81 -0.41
C LEU A 49 -8.20 -4.69 0.22
N LEU A 50 -8.79 -4.22 1.30
CA LEU A 50 -9.90 -4.90 1.95
C LEU A 50 -11.21 -4.30 1.44
N LEU A 51 -12.21 -5.16 1.19
CA LEU A 51 -13.56 -4.74 0.83
C LEU A 51 -14.56 -5.46 1.72
N THR A 52 -15.67 -4.80 2.00
CA THR A 52 -16.73 -5.35 2.85
C THR A 52 -18.08 -4.76 2.48
N ASN A 53 -19.15 -5.44 2.86
CA ASN A 53 -20.51 -4.93 2.77
C ASN A 53 -21.01 -4.40 4.15
N SER A 54 -20.16 -4.36 5.16
CA SER A 54 -20.51 -3.97 6.53
C SER A 54 -19.88 -2.63 6.91
N GLY A 55 -20.72 -1.63 7.18
CA GLY A 55 -20.24 -0.33 7.62
C GLY A 55 -19.53 -0.38 8.97
N SER A 56 -19.96 -1.25 9.87
CA SER A 56 -19.29 -1.41 11.17
C SER A 56 -17.93 -2.05 11.02
N LEU A 57 -17.78 -3.02 10.13
CA LEU A 57 -16.48 -3.64 9.85
C LEU A 57 -15.56 -2.64 9.15
N GLN A 58 -16.08 -1.90 8.17
CA GLN A 58 -15.32 -0.84 7.51
C GLN A 58 -14.75 0.15 8.54
N HIS A 59 -15.57 0.57 9.48
CA HIS A 59 -15.15 1.49 10.55
C HIS A 59 -14.02 0.90 11.39
N LYS A 60 -14.13 -0.37 11.80
CA LYS A 60 -13.09 -1.05 12.58
C LYS A 60 -11.78 -1.20 11.81
N LEU A 61 -11.85 -1.34 10.49
CA LEU A 61 -10.66 -1.52 9.66
C LEU A 61 -9.97 -0.19 9.35
N THR A 62 -10.68 0.92 9.36
CA THR A 62 -10.16 2.19 8.85
C THR A 62 -9.99 3.28 9.91
N HIS A 63 -10.74 3.22 11.01
CA HIS A 63 -10.69 4.29 12.01
C HIS A 63 -9.36 4.27 12.77
N PRO A 64 -8.68 5.44 12.90
CA PRO A 64 -7.35 5.51 13.51
C PRO A 64 -7.25 4.94 14.93
N LYS A 65 -8.34 4.99 15.73
CA LYS A 65 -8.34 4.47 17.10
C LYS A 65 -8.06 2.97 17.19
N PHE A 66 -8.28 2.21 16.12
CA PHE A 66 -8.01 0.77 16.09
C PHE A 66 -6.58 0.43 15.70
N ASN A 67 -5.80 1.41 15.29
CA ASN A 67 -4.35 1.31 15.03
C ASN A 67 -3.95 0.09 14.19
N LYS A 68 -4.70 -0.21 13.14
CA LYS A 68 -4.36 -1.32 12.24
C LYS A 68 -3.04 -1.03 11.54
N LYS A 69 -2.05 -1.89 11.75
CA LYS A 69 -0.75 -1.76 11.10
C LYS A 69 -0.85 -2.11 9.63
N LYS A 70 -0.23 -1.29 8.78
CA LYS A 70 -0.14 -1.50 7.34
C LYS A 70 1.32 -1.70 6.99
N HIS A 71 1.60 -2.81 6.31
CA HIS A 71 2.96 -3.20 5.95
C HIS A 71 3.18 -3.01 4.46
N TYR A 72 4.21 -2.26 4.11
CA TYR A 72 4.55 -1.94 2.72
C TYR A 72 5.92 -2.47 2.36
N TRP A 73 6.02 -3.12 1.21
CA TRP A 73 7.29 -3.33 0.53
C TRP A 73 7.50 -2.17 -0.43
N VAL A 74 8.63 -1.50 -0.31
CA VAL A 74 8.89 -0.25 -1.04
C VAL A 74 10.22 -0.38 -1.78
N GLN A 75 10.17 -0.30 -3.10
CA GLN A 75 11.37 -0.17 -3.91
C GLN A 75 11.69 1.31 -4.06
N VAL A 76 12.91 1.68 -3.70
CA VAL A 76 13.37 3.07 -3.73
C VAL A 76 14.57 3.22 -4.65
N GLU A 77 14.74 4.42 -5.18
CA GLU A 77 15.95 4.82 -5.87
C GLU A 77 17.06 5.05 -4.86
N GLY A 78 18.26 4.53 -5.15
CA GLY A 78 19.41 4.63 -4.25
C GLY A 78 19.53 3.45 -3.29
N ILE A 79 20.53 3.53 -2.42
CA ILE A 79 20.82 2.50 -1.41
C ILE A 79 20.89 3.18 -0.04
N PRO A 80 19.77 3.29 0.68
CA PRO A 80 19.79 3.89 2.01
C PRO A 80 20.56 3.01 2.99
N SER A 81 21.30 3.65 3.87
CA SER A 81 21.87 2.99 5.03
C SER A 81 20.83 2.93 6.16
N ASP A 82 21.10 2.13 7.17
CA ASP A 82 20.20 2.03 8.32
C ASP A 82 20.05 3.40 9.03
N ILE A 83 21.13 4.16 9.11
CA ILE A 83 21.11 5.51 9.72
C ILE A 83 20.23 6.47 8.91
N ASP A 84 20.26 6.37 7.59
CA ASP A 84 19.42 7.23 6.72
C ASP A 84 17.93 7.08 7.03
N LEU A 85 17.50 5.94 7.54
CA LEU A 85 16.11 5.64 7.85
C LEU A 85 15.67 6.05 9.25
N GLU A 86 16.62 6.44 10.12
CA GLU A 86 16.31 6.81 11.51
C GLU A 86 15.27 7.93 11.66
N PRO A 87 15.26 8.98 10.84
CA PRO A 87 14.23 10.01 10.97
C PRO A 87 12.82 9.49 10.81
N LEU A 88 12.62 8.46 9.99
CA LEU A 88 11.31 7.82 9.82
C LEU A 88 10.89 7.06 11.07
N ARG A 89 11.84 6.44 11.76
CA ARG A 89 11.60 5.69 12.99
C ARG A 89 11.26 6.58 14.17
N LYS A 90 11.80 7.79 14.17
CA LYS A 90 11.57 8.79 15.25
C LYS A 90 10.33 9.64 15.03
N GLY A 91 9.79 9.62 13.83
CA GLY A 91 8.72 10.52 13.44
C GLY A 91 9.26 11.72 12.69
N LEU A 92 8.75 11.94 11.50
CA LEU A 92 9.24 12.96 10.57
C LEU A 92 8.36 14.18 10.58
N LYS A 93 8.96 15.34 10.78
CA LYS A 93 8.29 16.64 10.63
C LYS A 93 8.71 17.29 9.34
N LEU A 94 7.74 17.53 8.46
CA LEU A 94 7.89 18.35 7.27
C LEU A 94 7.16 19.67 7.48
N LYS A 95 7.34 20.63 6.57
CA LYS A 95 6.80 21.98 6.73
C LYS A 95 5.29 22.00 7.05
N ASP A 96 4.50 21.19 6.35
CA ASP A 96 3.04 21.22 6.44
C ASP A 96 2.44 19.94 7.00
N ILE A 97 3.26 18.94 7.38
CA ILE A 97 2.76 17.64 7.82
C ILE A 97 3.73 16.99 8.80
N GLU A 98 3.18 16.30 9.77
CA GLU A 98 3.93 15.54 10.75
C GLU A 98 3.52 14.07 10.67
N PHE A 99 4.51 13.18 10.56
CA PHE A 99 4.29 11.73 10.52
C PHE A 99 4.69 11.11 11.84
N LEU A 100 3.85 10.20 12.34
CA LEU A 100 4.16 9.41 13.52
C LEU A 100 5.37 8.49 13.27
N PRO A 101 6.07 8.06 14.33
CA PRO A 101 7.12 7.06 14.20
C PRO A 101 6.64 5.82 13.44
N ALA A 102 7.48 5.32 12.55
CA ALA A 102 7.23 4.13 11.75
C ALA A 102 8.30 3.09 12.00
N ASP A 103 7.95 1.80 11.81
CA ASP A 103 8.97 0.76 11.74
C ASP A 103 9.49 0.70 10.31
N VAL A 104 10.80 0.82 10.16
CA VAL A 104 11.44 0.81 8.84
C VAL A 104 12.69 -0.04 8.90
N HIS A 105 12.87 -0.93 7.92
CA HIS A 105 14.10 -1.71 7.81
C HIS A 105 14.40 -2.08 6.35
N ILE A 106 15.68 -2.29 6.08
CA ILE A 106 16.17 -2.69 4.78
C ILE A 106 15.86 -4.19 4.61
N ILE A 107 15.35 -4.58 3.46
CA ILE A 107 15.02 -5.96 3.14
C ILE A 107 15.66 -6.36 1.81
N ASP A 108 15.77 -7.67 1.58
CA ASP A 108 16.06 -8.19 0.25
C ASP A 108 14.84 -8.02 -0.64
N GLU A 109 15.04 -8.06 -1.95
CA GLU A 109 13.94 -7.97 -2.90
C GLU A 109 12.91 -9.07 -2.62
N PRO A 110 11.65 -8.71 -2.30
CA PRO A 110 10.62 -9.72 -2.07
C PRO A 110 10.25 -10.43 -3.37
N VAL A 111 9.75 -11.65 -3.26
CA VAL A 111 9.21 -12.37 -4.39
C VAL A 111 7.86 -11.77 -4.75
N LEU A 112 7.80 -11.08 -5.87
CA LEU A 112 6.61 -10.37 -6.34
C LEU A 112 6.33 -10.67 -7.81
N TRP A 113 5.05 -10.49 -8.19
CA TRP A 113 4.66 -10.43 -9.59
C TRP A 113 5.36 -9.26 -10.28
N PRO A 114 5.63 -9.35 -11.59
CA PRO A 114 6.14 -8.21 -12.34
C PRO A 114 5.06 -7.11 -12.42
N ARG A 115 5.48 -5.87 -12.21
CA ARG A 115 4.55 -4.74 -12.39
C ARG A 115 4.31 -4.48 -13.88
N ASN A 116 3.07 -4.20 -14.23
CA ASN A 116 2.70 -3.80 -15.58
C ASN A 116 2.01 -2.43 -15.55
N PRO A 117 2.59 -1.36 -16.15
CA PRO A 117 3.90 -1.32 -16.83
C PRO A 117 5.06 -1.47 -15.84
N PRO A 118 6.24 -1.87 -16.32
CA PRO A 118 7.44 -1.96 -15.48
C PRO A 118 7.81 -0.60 -14.87
N ILE A 119 8.53 -0.61 -13.76
CA ILE A 119 9.03 0.63 -13.16
C ILE A 119 10.04 1.27 -14.12
N ARG A 120 10.13 2.60 -14.02
CA ARG A 120 11.14 3.35 -14.75
C ARG A 120 12.43 3.37 -13.93
N ILE A 121 13.47 2.70 -14.44
CA ILE A 121 14.77 2.64 -13.79
C ILE A 121 15.75 3.58 -14.51
N ARG A 122 16.45 4.41 -13.74
CA ARG A 122 17.59 5.17 -14.25
C ARG A 122 18.84 4.28 -14.19
N GLN A 123 19.50 4.04 -15.30
CA GLN A 123 20.62 3.11 -15.38
C GLN A 123 21.79 3.44 -14.45
N SER A 124 21.99 4.72 -14.14
CA SER A 124 23.09 5.18 -13.29
C SER A 124 22.78 5.16 -11.80
N ILE A 125 21.54 4.86 -11.41
CA ILE A 125 21.11 4.90 -10.02
C ILE A 125 20.65 3.51 -9.59
N PRO A 126 21.32 2.92 -8.58
CA PRO A 126 20.87 1.63 -8.05
C PRO A 126 19.52 1.75 -7.35
N THR A 127 18.85 0.62 -7.17
CA THR A 127 17.60 0.54 -6.43
C THR A 127 17.77 -0.41 -5.25
N SER A 128 16.91 -0.28 -4.27
CA SER A 128 16.90 -1.15 -3.10
C SER A 128 15.48 -1.29 -2.56
N TRP A 129 15.28 -2.24 -1.65
CA TRP A 129 13.99 -2.51 -1.05
C TRP A 129 14.03 -2.24 0.44
N ILE A 130 12.96 -1.64 0.95
CA ILE A 130 12.74 -1.44 2.38
C ILE A 130 11.32 -1.88 2.74
N GLU A 131 11.12 -2.22 4.01
CA GLU A 131 9.79 -2.43 4.55
C GLU A 131 9.44 -1.25 5.46
N ILE A 132 8.24 -0.71 5.30
CA ILE A 132 7.70 0.36 6.13
C ILE A 132 6.40 -0.11 6.74
N ILE A 133 6.29 -0.02 8.07
CA ILE A 133 5.08 -0.40 8.82
C ILE A 133 4.51 0.85 9.49
N LEU A 134 3.27 1.19 9.16
CA LEU A 134 2.57 2.38 9.62
C LEU A 134 1.30 2.04 10.37
N GLN A 135 0.93 2.86 11.36
CA GLN A 135 -0.38 2.81 12.00
C GLN A 135 -1.33 3.89 11.48
N GLU A 136 -0.82 4.89 10.81
CA GLU A 136 -1.62 5.96 10.20
C GLU A 136 -1.66 5.81 8.68
N GLY A 137 -2.46 6.62 8.01
CA GLY A 137 -2.62 6.54 6.56
C GLY A 137 -2.86 7.91 5.96
N LYS A 138 -1.92 8.82 6.12
CA LYS A 138 -2.01 10.15 5.52
C LYS A 138 -1.78 10.09 4.01
N ASN A 139 -2.29 11.07 3.30
CA ASN A 139 -2.24 11.11 1.84
C ASN A 139 -0.81 11.00 1.31
N HIS A 140 -0.55 10.01 0.46
CA HIS A 140 0.76 9.71 -0.13
C HIS A 140 1.89 9.61 0.90
N GLN A 141 1.59 9.12 2.10
CA GLN A 141 2.52 9.16 3.22
C GLN A 141 3.85 8.48 2.92
N VAL A 142 3.83 7.22 2.47
CA VAL A 142 5.08 6.49 2.21
C VAL A 142 5.93 7.23 1.18
N ARG A 143 5.30 7.71 0.11
CA ARG A 143 6.02 8.43 -0.97
C ARG A 143 6.64 9.74 -0.46
N LYS A 144 5.93 10.46 0.40
CA LYS A 144 6.46 11.68 1.02
C LYS A 144 7.61 11.39 1.97
N MET A 145 7.49 10.31 2.74
CA MET A 145 8.53 9.90 3.68
C MET A 145 9.83 9.53 2.97
N THR A 146 9.76 8.67 1.96
CA THR A 146 10.96 8.26 1.22
C THR A 146 11.58 9.41 0.44
N ALA A 147 10.79 10.24 -0.18
CA ALA A 147 11.28 11.42 -0.90
C ALA A 147 12.01 12.39 0.04
N ALA A 148 11.49 12.60 1.25
CA ALA A 148 12.12 13.46 2.24
C ALA A 148 13.49 12.95 2.67
N MET A 149 13.71 11.63 2.63
CA MET A 149 15.01 11.02 2.94
C MET A 149 15.96 11.01 1.74
N GLY A 150 15.51 11.45 0.56
CA GLY A 150 16.31 11.44 -0.66
C GLY A 150 16.28 10.12 -1.43
N TYR A 151 15.33 9.25 -1.12
CA TYR A 151 15.19 7.93 -1.75
C TYR A 151 13.79 7.77 -2.33
N PRO A 152 13.50 8.37 -3.51
CA PRO A 152 12.16 8.34 -4.09
C PRO A 152 11.63 6.93 -4.30
N THR A 153 10.34 6.74 -4.05
CA THR A 153 9.65 5.47 -4.26
C THR A 153 9.47 5.21 -5.76
N LEU A 154 9.92 4.04 -6.20
CA LEU A 154 9.72 3.52 -7.56
C LEU A 154 8.53 2.57 -7.63
N ARG A 155 8.36 1.73 -6.60
CA ARG A 155 7.29 0.75 -6.50
C ARG A 155 6.82 0.63 -5.07
N LEU A 156 5.51 0.55 -4.87
CA LEU A 156 4.90 0.52 -3.54
C LEU A 156 3.83 -0.58 -3.51
N VAL A 157 4.05 -1.59 -2.66
CA VAL A 157 3.16 -2.74 -2.52
C VAL A 157 2.74 -2.88 -1.06
N ARG A 158 1.46 -2.72 -0.78
CA ARG A 158 0.93 -3.02 0.55
C ARG A 158 0.65 -4.51 0.63
N HIS A 159 1.39 -5.23 1.47
CA HIS A 159 1.26 -6.69 1.52
C HIS A 159 0.50 -7.19 2.73
N LYS A 160 0.27 -6.33 3.75
CA LYS A 160 -0.41 -6.74 4.97
C LYS A 160 -1.14 -5.57 5.62
N ILE A 161 -2.32 -5.83 6.16
CA ILE A 161 -3.12 -4.92 6.99
C ILE A 161 -3.57 -5.70 8.22
N GLY A 162 -3.12 -5.30 9.42
CA GLY A 162 -3.41 -6.04 10.63
C GLY A 162 -2.94 -7.49 10.50
N ASP A 163 -3.87 -8.44 10.63
CA ASP A 163 -3.56 -9.87 10.50
C ASP A 163 -3.77 -10.43 9.09
N TRP A 164 -4.29 -9.63 8.18
CA TRP A 164 -4.57 -10.08 6.81
C TRP A 164 -3.37 -9.81 5.91
N HIS A 165 -2.94 -10.86 5.21
CA HIS A 165 -1.82 -10.82 4.29
C HIS A 165 -2.28 -11.14 2.87
N ILE A 166 -1.58 -10.58 1.88
CA ILE A 166 -1.89 -10.79 0.46
C ILE A 166 -1.74 -12.26 0.03
N GLU A 167 -0.89 -13.03 0.74
CA GLU A 167 -0.64 -14.45 0.47
C GLU A 167 -0.26 -14.71 -0.99
N ASN A 168 -0.97 -15.67 -1.63
CA ASN A 168 -0.70 -16.09 -3.01
C ASN A 168 -1.59 -15.38 -4.03
N LEU A 169 -2.29 -14.33 -3.65
CA LEU A 169 -3.15 -13.59 -4.58
C LEU A 169 -2.29 -12.90 -5.64
N GLN A 170 -2.59 -13.18 -6.90
CA GLN A 170 -1.97 -12.48 -8.02
C GLN A 170 -2.71 -11.17 -8.30
N PRO A 171 -2.11 -10.23 -9.04
CA PRO A 171 -2.78 -8.96 -9.36
C PRO A 171 -4.16 -9.21 -9.99
N GLY A 172 -5.17 -8.54 -9.46
CA GLY A 172 -6.55 -8.66 -9.94
C GLY A 172 -7.34 -9.79 -9.32
N GLU A 173 -6.72 -10.65 -8.53
CA GLU A 173 -7.40 -11.74 -7.83
C GLU A 173 -7.96 -11.29 -6.48
N TYR A 174 -9.06 -11.88 -6.07
CA TYR A 174 -9.61 -11.65 -4.74
C TYR A 174 -10.06 -12.95 -4.08
N LYS A 175 -10.16 -12.90 -2.75
CA LYS A 175 -10.55 -14.03 -1.92
C LYS A 175 -11.57 -13.56 -0.88
N ILE A 176 -12.66 -14.30 -0.75
CA ILE A 176 -13.66 -14.05 0.29
C ILE A 176 -13.27 -14.83 1.53
N ILE A 177 -13.15 -14.13 2.68
CA ILE A 177 -12.77 -14.79 3.94
C ILE A 177 -13.87 -14.80 4.99
N LEU A 178 -14.96 -14.08 4.75
CA LEU A 178 -16.17 -14.15 5.59
C LEU A 178 -17.39 -14.29 4.69
#